data_546703ed3e197da4cb9ebba4a6d48a65
#
_entry.id   546703ed3e197da4cb9ebba4a6d48a65
#
_cell.length_a   1.000
_cell.length_b   1.000
_cell.length_c   1.000
_cell.angle_alpha   90.00
_cell.angle_beta   90.00
_cell.angle_gamma   90.00
#
_symmetry.space_group_name_H-M   'P 1'
#
loop_
_entity.id
_entity.type
_entity.pdbx_description
1 polymer ?
#
loop_
_entity_poly.entity_id
_entity_poly.type
_entity_poly.pdbx_seq_one_letter_code
_entity_poly.pdbx_strand_id
1 'polypeptide(L)'
;MAVKSSIHIKPCNISSSEAHNLRTLEYMRSIGESKIYLIPQLVADNEYWINPRLGDYDLQTHYDNIKQMVKAKTGRAMQEKERERKTKSGKIVKVAGCSPIREGVLLIKSDTTLEDVRRFGEECQERWGIIPLQIFLHKDEGHWLGGEPAPDDKESFQIGGRWFKPNYHAHIVFDWMDHDTGKSRKLNDDDMMQMQTLASEILSMERGQSKTETGKEHLERNDFIIEKQRAELERIEAERQHKEHQIDLAEQELKQVKSEIRTDKLKSVATDAATALASGVSSLFGSGKMKSLERKNEDLRDEIAIRNETIEQLQSNIKRMEVEHSRAMMNKDNEHRKALEAKDAEHKEETNTLNSIINTAHRWYPDF
;
A
#
# COMPACT_ATOMS: atom_id res chain seq x y z
N MET A 1 -0.60 4.75 18.05
CA MET A 1 -1.41 5.74 17.29
C MET A 1 -2.73 5.09 16.91
N ALA A 2 -3.86 5.82 17.05
CA ALA A 2 -5.16 5.31 16.61
C ALA A 2 -5.14 5.01 15.10
N VAL A 3 -5.75 3.90 14.71
CA VAL A 3 -5.90 3.53 13.29
C VAL A 3 -6.88 4.52 12.65
N LYS A 4 -6.46 5.15 11.55
CA LYS A 4 -7.29 6.11 10.82
C LYS A 4 -8.10 5.40 9.75
N SER A 5 -9.37 5.78 9.59
CA SER A 5 -10.18 5.27 8.48
C SER A 5 -9.73 5.85 7.15
N SER A 6 -9.77 5.05 6.11
CA SER A 6 -9.61 5.51 4.74
C SER A 6 -10.30 4.55 3.79
N ILE A 7 -10.86 5.06 2.70
CA ILE A 7 -11.37 4.24 1.60
C ILE A 7 -10.70 4.64 0.29
N HIS A 8 -10.27 3.65 -0.46
CA HIS A 8 -9.73 3.82 -1.81
C HIS A 8 -10.54 2.99 -2.79
N ILE A 9 -11.11 3.64 -3.82
CA ILE A 9 -11.99 3.00 -4.81
C ILE A 9 -11.32 3.01 -6.17
N LYS A 10 -11.28 1.84 -6.81
CA LYS A 10 -10.70 1.63 -8.15
C LYS A 10 -11.61 0.73 -9.01
N PRO A 11 -11.39 0.66 -10.34
CA PRO A 11 -12.03 -0.35 -11.17
C PRO A 11 -11.83 -1.75 -10.60
N CYS A 12 -12.93 -2.53 -10.49
CA CYS A 12 -12.86 -3.90 -9.99
C CYS A 12 -12.22 -4.81 -11.05
N ASN A 13 -11.30 -5.66 -10.63
CA ASN A 13 -10.84 -6.78 -11.45
C ASN A 13 -11.78 -7.97 -11.21
N ILE A 14 -12.83 -8.06 -12.04
CA ILE A 14 -13.93 -9.02 -11.87
C ILE A 14 -13.40 -10.47 -11.82
N SER A 15 -12.42 -10.81 -12.68
CA SER A 15 -11.92 -12.18 -12.79
C SER A 15 -11.16 -12.67 -11.55
N SER A 16 -10.63 -11.78 -10.72
CA SER A 16 -9.82 -12.15 -9.56
C SER A 16 -10.38 -11.65 -8.23
N SER A 17 -11.30 -10.69 -8.25
CA SER A 17 -11.83 -10.07 -7.02
C SER A 17 -12.59 -11.07 -6.16
N GLU A 18 -13.56 -11.78 -6.71
CA GLU A 18 -14.34 -12.76 -5.94
C GLU A 18 -13.47 -13.89 -5.38
N ALA A 19 -12.56 -14.43 -6.19
CA ALA A 19 -11.64 -15.49 -5.76
C ALA A 19 -10.74 -15.05 -4.60
N HIS A 20 -10.22 -13.81 -4.70
CA HIS A 20 -9.43 -13.20 -3.64
C HIS A 20 -10.26 -12.95 -2.38
N ASN A 21 -11.42 -12.33 -2.53
CA ASN A 21 -12.24 -11.88 -1.42
C ASN A 21 -12.87 -13.05 -0.65
N LEU A 22 -13.30 -14.10 -1.36
CA LEU A 22 -13.84 -15.32 -0.78
C LEU A 22 -12.77 -16.31 -0.30
N ARG A 23 -11.47 -16.04 -0.53
CA ARG A 23 -10.40 -17.00 -0.21
C ARG A 23 -10.66 -18.37 -0.79
N THR A 24 -11.09 -18.46 -2.05
CA THR A 24 -11.41 -19.74 -2.68
C THR A 24 -10.22 -20.70 -2.59
N LEU A 25 -10.50 -22.01 -2.53
CA LEU A 25 -9.44 -23.02 -2.43
C LEU A 25 -8.45 -22.94 -3.59
N GLU A 26 -8.93 -22.60 -4.79
CA GLU A 26 -8.09 -22.42 -5.98
C GLU A 26 -7.18 -21.19 -5.80
N TYR A 27 -7.72 -20.06 -5.35
CA TYR A 27 -6.95 -18.88 -5.04
C TYR A 27 -5.90 -19.17 -3.97
N MET A 28 -6.27 -19.79 -2.84
CA MET A 28 -5.35 -20.14 -1.76
C MET A 28 -4.22 -21.05 -2.22
N ARG A 29 -4.49 -22.01 -3.12
CA ARG A 29 -3.46 -22.86 -3.72
C ARG A 29 -2.55 -22.09 -4.68
N SER A 30 -3.10 -21.15 -5.45
CA SER A 30 -2.34 -20.35 -6.42
C SER A 30 -1.33 -19.40 -5.78
N ILE A 31 -1.65 -18.86 -4.60
CA ILE A 31 -0.76 -17.94 -3.89
C ILE A 31 0.35 -18.66 -3.13
N GLY A 32 0.12 -19.93 -2.71
CA GLY A 32 1.09 -20.73 -1.97
C GLY A 32 1.74 -19.98 -0.80
N GLU A 33 3.03 -20.18 -0.59
CA GLU A 33 3.81 -19.47 0.43
C GLU A 33 4.25 -18.05 0.01
N SER A 34 3.94 -17.63 -1.20
CA SER A 34 4.37 -16.32 -1.72
C SER A 34 3.75 -15.13 -0.98
N LYS A 35 2.58 -15.35 -0.35
CA LYS A 35 1.86 -14.33 0.43
C LYS A 35 1.95 -14.59 1.93
N ILE A 36 3.14 -14.46 2.50
CA ILE A 36 3.43 -14.66 3.94
C ILE A 36 2.69 -13.68 4.87
N TYR A 37 2.01 -12.69 4.32
CA TYR A 37 1.18 -11.73 5.06
C TYR A 37 -0.25 -12.21 5.31
N LEU A 38 -0.66 -13.33 4.70
CA LEU A 38 -1.96 -13.96 4.89
C LEU A 38 -1.79 -15.14 5.86
N ILE A 39 -2.63 -15.19 6.89
CA ILE A 39 -2.60 -16.21 7.93
C ILE A 39 -3.77 -17.16 7.70
N PRO A 40 -3.55 -18.39 7.18
CA PRO A 40 -4.62 -19.32 6.85
C PRO A 40 -5.54 -19.68 8.01
N GLN A 41 -5.00 -19.67 9.24
CA GLN A 41 -5.77 -20.00 10.46
C GLN A 41 -6.82 -18.94 10.80
N LEU A 42 -6.63 -17.68 10.32
CA LEU A 42 -7.54 -16.56 10.58
C LEU A 42 -8.59 -16.38 9.47
N VAL A 43 -8.52 -17.17 8.39
CA VAL A 43 -9.51 -17.09 7.29
C VAL A 43 -10.94 -17.35 7.77
N ALA A 44 -11.10 -18.17 8.80
CA ALA A 44 -12.40 -18.46 9.40
C ALA A 44 -13.04 -17.24 10.12
N ASP A 45 -12.24 -16.24 10.45
CA ASP A 45 -12.70 -14.99 11.09
C ASP A 45 -13.16 -13.94 10.06
N ASN A 46 -12.96 -14.20 8.77
CA ASN A 46 -13.45 -13.35 7.70
C ASN A 46 -14.98 -13.47 7.59
N GLU A 47 -15.61 -12.33 7.37
CA GLU A 47 -17.05 -12.24 7.20
C GLU A 47 -17.38 -11.67 5.82
N TYR A 48 -18.54 -12.01 5.26
CA TYR A 48 -18.96 -11.43 4.00
C TYR A 48 -20.49 -11.27 3.91
N TRP A 49 -20.91 -10.37 3.05
CA TRP A 49 -22.29 -10.15 2.69
C TRP A 49 -22.40 -9.95 1.18
N ILE A 50 -23.42 -10.57 0.59
CA ILE A 50 -23.76 -10.43 -0.82
C ILE A 50 -25.15 -9.84 -0.91
N ASN A 51 -25.31 -8.79 -1.71
CA ASN A 51 -26.59 -8.13 -1.88
C ASN A 51 -27.61 -9.10 -2.51
N PRO A 52 -28.78 -9.32 -1.89
CA PRO A 52 -29.81 -10.17 -2.45
C PRO A 52 -30.28 -9.78 -3.86
N ARG A 53 -30.09 -8.52 -4.27
CA ARG A 53 -30.38 -8.07 -5.63
C ARG A 53 -29.45 -8.65 -6.69
N LEU A 54 -28.23 -9.09 -6.31
CA LEU A 54 -27.33 -9.82 -7.19
C LEU A 54 -27.91 -11.20 -7.53
N GLY A 55 -28.72 -11.76 -6.62
CA GLY A 55 -29.34 -13.09 -6.77
C GLY A 55 -28.25 -14.16 -6.81
N ASP A 56 -28.45 -15.16 -7.67
CA ASP A 56 -27.46 -16.25 -7.89
C ASP A 56 -26.38 -15.88 -8.93
N TYR A 57 -26.34 -14.62 -9.38
CA TYR A 57 -25.37 -14.18 -10.38
C TYR A 57 -24.03 -13.83 -9.73
N ASP A 58 -22.95 -14.29 -10.37
CA ASP A 58 -21.62 -13.81 -10.09
C ASP A 58 -21.37 -12.40 -10.65
N LEU A 59 -20.27 -11.79 -10.29
CA LEU A 59 -19.92 -10.44 -10.78
C LEU A 59 -19.76 -10.37 -12.29
N GLN A 60 -19.31 -11.47 -12.95
CA GLN A 60 -19.17 -11.48 -14.40
C GLN A 60 -20.55 -11.44 -15.08
N THR A 61 -21.47 -12.25 -14.61
CA THR A 61 -22.86 -12.25 -15.13
C THR A 61 -23.52 -10.90 -14.90
N HIS A 62 -23.32 -10.29 -13.70
CA HIS A 62 -23.83 -8.94 -13.42
C HIS A 62 -23.22 -7.89 -14.36
N TYR A 63 -21.93 -7.95 -14.62
CA TYR A 63 -21.25 -7.08 -15.59
C TYR A 63 -21.85 -7.20 -17.00
N ASP A 64 -22.10 -8.41 -17.46
CA ASP A 64 -22.71 -8.66 -18.78
C ASP A 64 -24.16 -8.16 -18.85
N ASN A 65 -24.91 -8.28 -17.76
CA ASN A 65 -26.24 -7.69 -17.62
C ASN A 65 -26.20 -6.15 -17.70
N ILE A 66 -25.20 -5.52 -17.07
CA ILE A 66 -24.97 -4.07 -17.21
C ILE A 66 -24.70 -3.68 -18.66
N LYS A 67 -23.90 -4.45 -19.41
CA LYS A 67 -23.64 -4.17 -20.84
C LYS A 67 -24.93 -4.20 -21.66
N GLN A 68 -25.78 -5.19 -21.42
CA GLN A 68 -27.07 -5.30 -22.09
C GLN A 68 -27.98 -4.13 -21.73
N MET A 69 -28.06 -3.77 -20.44
CA MET A 69 -28.83 -2.64 -19.95
C MET A 69 -28.36 -1.32 -20.57
N VAL A 70 -27.05 -1.06 -20.62
CA VAL A 70 -26.48 0.15 -21.25
C VAL A 70 -26.87 0.21 -22.73
N LYS A 71 -26.78 -0.90 -23.46
CA LYS A 71 -27.17 -0.96 -24.86
C LYS A 71 -28.68 -0.69 -25.04
N ALA A 72 -29.51 -1.26 -24.18
CA ALA A 72 -30.98 -1.05 -24.23
C ALA A 72 -31.36 0.40 -23.91
N LYS A 73 -30.74 1.02 -22.89
CA LYS A 73 -31.06 2.38 -22.44
C LYS A 73 -30.47 3.49 -23.32
N THR A 74 -29.26 3.28 -23.85
CA THR A 74 -28.54 4.33 -24.60
C THR A 74 -28.53 4.13 -26.11
N GLY A 75 -28.97 2.97 -26.61
CA GLY A 75 -28.87 2.58 -28.01
C GLY A 75 -27.42 2.29 -28.48
N ARG A 76 -26.43 2.28 -27.58
CA ARG A 76 -25.02 2.11 -27.91
C ARG A 76 -24.40 1.07 -27.01
N ALA A 77 -23.43 0.33 -27.55
CA ALA A 77 -22.61 -0.56 -26.74
C ALA A 77 -21.82 0.23 -25.67
N MET A 78 -21.63 -0.37 -24.51
CA MET A 78 -20.81 0.19 -23.45
C MET A 78 -19.36 0.29 -23.94
N GLN A 79 -18.72 1.44 -23.72
CA GLN A 79 -17.31 1.64 -24.06
C GLN A 79 -16.42 1.00 -23.01
N GLU A 80 -15.91 -0.17 -23.26
CA GLU A 80 -15.06 -0.91 -22.31
C GLU A 80 -13.59 -0.53 -22.37
N LYS A 81 -13.11 -0.08 -23.54
CA LYS A 81 -11.70 0.26 -23.75
C LYS A 81 -11.47 1.77 -23.73
N GLU A 82 -10.25 2.17 -23.36
CA GLU A 82 -9.79 3.54 -23.57
C GLU A 82 -9.85 3.89 -25.06
N ARG A 83 -10.22 5.13 -25.36
CA ARG A 83 -10.21 5.67 -26.71
C ARG A 83 -9.64 7.07 -26.75
N GLU A 84 -9.08 7.44 -27.86
CA GLU A 84 -8.71 8.82 -28.13
C GLU A 84 -9.90 9.63 -28.66
N ARG A 85 -10.03 10.84 -28.20
CA ARG A 85 -11.04 11.79 -28.68
C ARG A 85 -10.38 13.13 -28.98
N LYS A 86 -10.64 13.68 -30.16
CA LYS A 86 -10.25 15.03 -30.51
C LYS A 86 -11.22 16.02 -29.87
N THR A 87 -10.74 16.97 -29.11
CA THR A 87 -11.53 18.06 -28.53
C THR A 87 -11.91 19.08 -29.61
N LYS A 88 -12.86 19.99 -29.30
CA LYS A 88 -13.21 21.09 -30.20
C LYS A 88 -12.00 21.98 -30.53
N SER A 89 -11.03 22.09 -29.62
CA SER A 89 -9.77 22.85 -29.85
C SER A 89 -8.72 22.06 -30.62
N GLY A 90 -9.02 20.85 -31.12
CA GLY A 90 -8.10 20.01 -31.89
C GLY A 90 -7.15 19.14 -31.05
N LYS A 91 -7.14 19.27 -29.72
CA LYS A 91 -6.29 18.46 -28.84
C LYS A 91 -6.82 17.03 -28.75
N ILE A 92 -5.93 16.05 -28.87
CA ILE A 92 -6.24 14.64 -28.63
C ILE A 92 -6.21 14.41 -27.11
N VAL A 93 -7.29 13.85 -26.58
CA VAL A 93 -7.41 13.43 -25.18
C VAL A 93 -7.78 11.97 -25.11
N LYS A 94 -7.19 11.23 -24.18
CA LYS A 94 -7.55 9.87 -23.86
C LYS A 94 -8.78 9.88 -22.98
N VAL A 95 -9.76 9.06 -23.33
CA VAL A 95 -10.99 8.86 -22.57
C VAL A 95 -11.00 7.42 -22.08
N ALA A 96 -10.93 7.24 -20.79
CA ALA A 96 -10.95 5.91 -20.18
C ALA A 96 -12.23 5.13 -20.53
N GLY A 97 -12.12 3.83 -20.53
CA GLY A 97 -13.26 2.92 -20.64
C GLY A 97 -14.23 3.08 -19.44
N CYS A 98 -15.43 2.62 -19.61
CA CYS A 98 -16.41 2.55 -18.53
C CYS A 98 -15.97 1.45 -17.53
N SER A 99 -15.96 1.78 -16.25
CA SER A 99 -15.79 0.82 -15.16
C SER A 99 -17.09 0.75 -14.38
N PRO A 100 -18.04 -0.11 -14.80
CA PRO A 100 -19.37 -0.16 -14.19
C PRO A 100 -19.33 -0.79 -12.80
N ILE A 101 -18.38 -1.67 -12.53
CA ILE A 101 -18.15 -2.26 -11.22
C ILE A 101 -16.83 -1.73 -10.68
N ARG A 102 -16.86 -1.25 -9.45
CA ARG A 102 -15.70 -0.71 -8.74
C ARG A 102 -15.54 -1.36 -7.38
N GLU A 103 -14.31 -1.50 -6.94
CA GLU A 103 -13.98 -2.07 -5.65
C GLU A 103 -13.32 -1.01 -4.76
N GLY A 104 -13.86 -0.86 -3.55
CA GLY A 104 -13.31 -0.01 -2.50
C GLY A 104 -12.62 -0.85 -1.44
N VAL A 105 -11.41 -0.46 -1.07
CA VAL A 105 -10.71 -1.00 0.11
C VAL A 105 -10.86 0.00 1.24
N LEU A 106 -11.55 -0.40 2.30
CA LEU A 106 -11.86 0.40 3.48
C LEU A 106 -11.03 -0.10 4.68
N LEU A 107 -10.17 0.74 5.25
CA LEU A 107 -9.49 0.41 6.51
C LEU A 107 -10.51 0.41 7.66
N ILE A 108 -10.46 -0.66 8.45
CA ILE A 108 -11.33 -0.88 9.60
C ILE A 108 -10.49 -1.16 10.85
N LYS A 109 -11.11 -1.26 12.02
CA LYS A 109 -10.49 -1.67 13.29
C LYS A 109 -10.97 -3.06 13.69
N SER A 110 -10.34 -3.65 14.69
CA SER A 110 -10.60 -5.03 15.13
C SER A 110 -12.06 -5.29 15.53
N ASP A 111 -12.75 -4.30 16.09
CA ASP A 111 -14.13 -4.36 16.57
C ASP A 111 -15.18 -3.90 15.54
N THR A 112 -14.76 -3.55 14.31
CA THR A 112 -15.69 -3.22 13.22
C THR A 112 -16.46 -4.48 12.81
N THR A 113 -17.78 -4.32 12.73
CA THR A 113 -18.70 -5.41 12.33
C THR A 113 -19.04 -5.35 10.85
N LEU A 114 -19.52 -6.47 10.31
CA LEU A 114 -20.05 -6.53 8.95
C LEU A 114 -21.23 -5.55 8.76
N GLU A 115 -22.05 -5.36 9.81
CA GLU A 115 -23.20 -4.43 9.80
C GLU A 115 -22.75 -2.97 9.68
N ASP A 116 -21.66 -2.57 10.33
CA ASP A 116 -21.11 -1.22 10.21
C ASP A 116 -20.69 -0.93 8.76
N VAL A 117 -20.00 -1.89 8.13
CA VAL A 117 -19.58 -1.73 6.72
C VAL A 117 -20.78 -1.79 5.77
N ARG A 118 -21.78 -2.61 6.07
CA ARG A 118 -23.02 -2.65 5.30
C ARG A 118 -23.75 -1.32 5.36
N ARG A 119 -23.91 -0.74 6.56
CA ARG A 119 -24.49 0.59 6.75
C ARG A 119 -23.73 1.67 5.97
N PHE A 120 -22.40 1.60 5.94
CA PHE A 120 -21.60 2.50 5.09
C PHE A 120 -21.94 2.34 3.61
N GLY A 121 -22.08 1.11 3.11
CA GLY A 121 -22.47 0.83 1.73
C GLY A 121 -23.88 1.34 1.41
N GLU A 122 -24.83 1.17 2.31
CA GLU A 122 -26.22 1.65 2.18
C GLU A 122 -26.27 3.19 2.14
N GLU A 123 -25.53 3.87 2.99
CA GLU A 123 -25.39 5.34 2.96
C GLU A 123 -24.73 5.83 1.66
N CYS A 124 -23.77 5.09 1.11
CA CYS A 124 -23.19 5.39 -0.20
C CYS A 124 -24.25 5.27 -1.32
N GLN A 125 -25.12 4.28 -1.23
CA GLN A 125 -26.22 4.13 -2.17
C GLN A 125 -27.22 5.28 -2.05
N GLU A 126 -27.58 5.68 -0.84
CA GLU A 126 -28.53 6.77 -0.61
C GLU A 126 -28.01 8.12 -1.11
N ARG A 127 -26.74 8.45 -0.81
CA ARG A 127 -26.14 9.75 -1.13
C ARG A 127 -25.71 9.88 -2.58
N TRP A 128 -25.12 8.84 -3.15
CA TRP A 128 -24.50 8.90 -4.48
C TRP A 128 -25.09 7.92 -5.50
N GLY A 129 -26.00 7.07 -5.09
CA GLY A 129 -26.65 6.10 -5.96
C GLY A 129 -25.74 4.94 -6.40
N ILE A 130 -24.59 4.75 -5.75
CA ILE A 130 -23.70 3.60 -5.99
C ILE A 130 -24.16 2.44 -5.11
N ILE A 131 -24.42 1.28 -5.73
CA ILE A 131 -25.09 0.17 -5.05
C ILE A 131 -24.02 -0.83 -4.54
N PRO A 132 -23.94 -1.12 -3.24
CA PRO A 132 -23.07 -2.17 -2.75
C PRO A 132 -23.57 -3.54 -3.20
N LEU A 133 -22.72 -4.31 -3.89
CA LEU A 133 -23.01 -5.65 -4.39
C LEU A 133 -22.50 -6.72 -3.46
N GLN A 134 -21.28 -6.55 -2.97
CA GLN A 134 -20.59 -7.51 -2.12
C GLN A 134 -19.73 -6.76 -1.10
N ILE A 135 -19.63 -7.29 0.10
CA ILE A 135 -18.81 -6.78 1.20
C ILE A 135 -18.05 -7.96 1.81
N PHE A 136 -16.75 -7.80 2.00
CA PHE A 136 -15.87 -8.79 2.61
C PHE A 136 -15.01 -8.13 3.67
N LEU A 137 -15.06 -8.63 4.89
CA LEU A 137 -14.18 -8.22 5.98
C LEU A 137 -13.00 -9.17 6.06
N HIS A 138 -11.80 -8.66 5.88
CA HIS A 138 -10.58 -9.44 6.00
C HIS A 138 -9.90 -9.17 7.33
N LYS A 139 -9.82 -10.24 8.14
CA LYS A 139 -9.14 -10.29 9.44
C LYS A 139 -7.88 -11.16 9.41
N ASP A 140 -7.58 -11.76 8.26
CA ASP A 140 -6.54 -12.75 8.03
C ASP A 140 -5.25 -12.19 7.41
N GLU A 141 -5.19 -10.90 7.12
CA GLU A 141 -4.03 -10.23 6.54
C GLU A 141 -3.29 -9.34 7.52
N GLY A 142 -1.98 -9.19 7.32
CA GLY A 142 -1.13 -8.32 8.14
C GLY A 142 0.34 -8.44 7.77
N HIS A 143 1.22 -8.18 8.73
CA HIS A 143 2.66 -8.36 8.55
C HIS A 143 3.35 -8.80 9.84
N TRP A 144 4.45 -9.51 9.67
CA TRP A 144 5.28 -9.95 10.77
C TRP A 144 6.16 -8.79 11.26
N LEU A 145 6.24 -8.62 12.57
CA LEU A 145 7.15 -7.67 13.20
C LEU A 145 8.52 -8.33 13.43
N GLY A 146 9.58 -7.56 13.29
CA GLY A 146 10.95 -8.01 13.58
C GLY A 146 11.29 -8.10 15.07
N GLY A 147 10.38 -7.66 15.96
CA GLY A 147 10.54 -7.63 17.41
C GLY A 147 9.21 -7.35 18.10
N GLU A 148 9.25 -6.98 19.38
CA GLU A 148 8.05 -6.60 20.12
C GLU A 148 7.38 -5.35 19.55
N PRO A 149 6.02 -5.29 19.56
CA PRO A 149 5.30 -4.10 19.11
C PRO A 149 5.54 -2.91 20.04
N ALA A 150 5.25 -1.72 19.53
CA ALA A 150 5.30 -0.50 20.35
C ALA A 150 4.33 -0.61 21.55
N PRO A 151 4.62 0.02 22.71
CA PRO A 151 3.79 -0.11 23.92
C PRO A 151 2.34 0.35 23.75
N ASP A 152 2.07 1.21 22.76
CA ASP A 152 0.74 1.71 22.40
C ASP A 152 0.02 0.85 21.34
N ASP A 153 0.68 -0.16 20.78
CA ASP A 153 0.10 -1.09 19.82
C ASP A 153 -0.65 -2.20 20.56
N LYS A 154 -1.98 -2.11 20.53
CA LYS A 154 -2.87 -3.07 21.19
C LYS A 154 -3.44 -4.13 20.26
N GLU A 155 -3.16 -4.02 18.97
CA GLU A 155 -3.73 -4.92 17.96
C GLU A 155 -2.77 -6.05 17.56
N SER A 156 -1.47 -5.86 17.77
CA SER A 156 -0.48 -6.91 17.48
C SER A 156 -0.55 -8.05 18.49
N PHE A 157 -0.44 -9.28 17.99
CA PHE A 157 -0.48 -10.49 18.79
C PHE A 157 0.56 -11.51 18.33
N GLN A 158 0.79 -12.54 19.14
CA GLN A 158 1.77 -13.59 18.82
C GLN A 158 1.13 -14.79 18.12
N ILE A 159 1.77 -15.26 17.07
CA ILE A 159 1.48 -16.53 16.40
C ILE A 159 2.79 -17.33 16.35
N GLY A 160 2.84 -18.50 16.98
CA GLY A 160 4.04 -19.34 17.00
C GLY A 160 5.29 -18.64 17.56
N GLY A 161 5.13 -17.75 18.55
CA GLY A 161 6.22 -17.01 19.18
C GLY A 161 6.74 -15.80 18.37
N ARG A 162 6.13 -15.48 17.24
CA ARG A 162 6.44 -14.29 16.43
C ARG A 162 5.31 -13.27 16.52
N TRP A 163 5.66 -11.99 16.57
CA TRP A 163 4.68 -10.92 16.58
C TRP A 163 4.13 -10.67 15.19
N PHE A 164 2.80 -10.62 15.10
CA PHE A 164 2.04 -10.32 13.89
C PHE A 164 1.19 -9.07 14.12
N LYS A 165 1.29 -8.11 13.19
CA LYS A 165 0.45 -6.92 13.18
C LYS A 165 -0.63 -7.08 12.11
N PRO A 166 -1.91 -7.21 12.51
CA PRO A 166 -3.00 -7.34 11.56
C PRO A 166 -3.21 -6.06 10.76
N ASN A 167 -3.74 -6.21 9.56
CA ASN A 167 -4.19 -5.14 8.68
C ASN A 167 -5.67 -5.35 8.38
N TYR A 168 -6.52 -4.96 9.31
CA TYR A 168 -7.96 -5.11 9.18
C TYR A 168 -8.50 -4.19 8.10
N HIS A 169 -9.18 -4.75 7.12
CA HIS A 169 -9.78 -3.99 6.03
C HIS A 169 -11.02 -4.70 5.48
N ALA A 170 -11.87 -3.92 4.83
CA ALA A 170 -13.03 -4.45 4.11
C ALA A 170 -12.90 -4.14 2.61
N HIS A 171 -13.29 -5.10 1.78
CA HIS A 171 -13.53 -4.90 0.37
C HIS A 171 -15.03 -4.67 0.15
N ILE A 172 -15.37 -3.61 -0.57
CA ILE A 172 -16.73 -3.30 -0.94
C ILE A 172 -16.81 -3.19 -2.45
N VAL A 173 -17.54 -4.09 -3.09
CA VAL A 173 -17.76 -4.06 -4.53
C VAL A 173 -19.07 -3.30 -4.80
N PHE A 174 -18.98 -2.26 -5.63
CA PHE A 174 -20.10 -1.38 -5.97
C PHE A 174 -20.47 -1.50 -7.45
N ASP A 175 -21.78 -1.49 -7.74
CA ASP A 175 -22.31 -1.11 -9.03
C ASP A 175 -22.31 0.42 -9.13
N TRP A 176 -21.62 0.94 -10.12
CA TRP A 176 -21.42 2.37 -10.33
C TRP A 176 -22.32 2.95 -11.41
N MET A 177 -23.37 2.20 -11.79
CA MET A 177 -24.26 2.58 -12.88
C MET A 177 -25.59 3.16 -12.39
N ASP A 178 -26.09 4.08 -13.16
CA ASP A 178 -27.47 4.53 -13.10
C ASP A 178 -28.29 3.63 -14.04
N HIS A 179 -29.07 2.73 -13.47
CA HIS A 179 -29.87 1.76 -14.21
C HIS A 179 -31.04 2.37 -14.96
N ASP A 180 -31.46 3.57 -14.59
CA ASP A 180 -32.57 4.29 -15.29
C ASP A 180 -32.08 4.90 -16.59
N THR A 181 -30.86 5.44 -16.59
CA THR A 181 -30.28 6.16 -17.73
C THR A 181 -29.24 5.35 -18.51
N GLY A 182 -28.73 4.25 -17.96
CA GLY A 182 -27.63 3.46 -18.52
C GLY A 182 -26.27 4.20 -18.52
N LYS A 183 -26.12 5.21 -17.66
CA LYS A 183 -24.87 6.01 -17.56
C LYS A 183 -24.14 5.70 -16.27
N SER A 184 -22.82 5.84 -16.30
CA SER A 184 -22.00 5.74 -15.09
C SER A 184 -22.24 6.95 -14.19
N ARG A 185 -22.39 6.71 -12.88
CA ARG A 185 -22.42 7.74 -11.84
C ARG A 185 -21.08 8.51 -11.88
N LYS A 186 -21.14 9.80 -11.64
CA LYS A 186 -19.95 10.67 -11.60
C LYS A 186 -19.87 11.29 -10.23
N LEU A 187 -18.86 10.89 -9.49
CA LEU A 187 -18.50 11.51 -8.23
C LEU A 187 -17.31 12.44 -8.49
N ASN A 188 -17.37 13.61 -7.89
CA ASN A 188 -16.28 14.59 -7.91
C ASN A 188 -15.39 14.44 -6.67
N ASP A 189 -14.35 15.26 -6.54
CA ASP A 189 -13.42 15.21 -5.43
C ASP A 189 -14.08 15.53 -4.07
N ASP A 190 -15.11 16.41 -4.06
CA ASP A 190 -15.86 16.75 -2.85
C ASP A 190 -16.71 15.55 -2.39
N ASP A 191 -17.36 14.84 -3.33
CA ASP A 191 -18.08 13.60 -3.03
C ASP A 191 -17.14 12.55 -2.41
N MET A 192 -15.96 12.40 -2.98
CA MET A 192 -14.94 11.46 -2.45
C MET A 192 -14.44 11.88 -1.07
N MET A 193 -14.29 13.19 -0.81
CA MET A 193 -13.94 13.70 0.53
C MET A 193 -15.07 13.45 1.55
N GLN A 194 -16.34 13.65 1.16
CA GLN A 194 -17.49 13.35 2.00
C GLN A 194 -17.58 11.85 2.31
N MET A 195 -17.26 10.98 1.35
CA MET A 195 -17.22 9.54 1.55
C MET A 195 -16.15 9.12 2.59
N GLN A 196 -14.98 9.76 2.58
CA GLN A 196 -13.96 9.55 3.61
C GLN A 196 -14.47 9.97 5.00
N THR A 197 -15.19 11.08 5.08
CA THR A 197 -15.78 11.57 6.33
C THR A 197 -16.88 10.60 6.82
N LEU A 198 -17.76 10.18 5.94
CA LEU A 198 -18.80 9.20 6.24
C LEU A 198 -18.22 7.89 6.79
N ALA A 199 -17.14 7.38 6.18
CA ALA A 199 -16.45 6.18 6.66
C ALA A 199 -15.95 6.36 8.10
N SER A 200 -15.33 7.52 8.41
CA SER A 200 -14.83 7.80 9.76
C SER A 200 -15.95 7.90 10.80
N GLU A 201 -17.07 8.51 10.45
CA GLU A 201 -18.24 8.67 11.32
C GLU A 201 -18.90 7.32 11.64
N ILE A 202 -19.19 6.50 10.61
CA ILE A 202 -19.85 5.21 10.78
C ILE A 202 -18.98 4.24 11.56
N LEU A 203 -17.68 4.18 11.25
CA LEU A 203 -16.74 3.28 11.91
C LEU A 203 -16.24 3.79 13.27
N SER A 204 -16.64 5.01 13.66
CA SER A 204 -16.13 5.68 14.88
C SER A 204 -14.61 5.64 14.95
N MET A 205 -13.96 6.00 13.82
CA MET A 205 -12.51 6.05 13.66
C MET A 205 -12.06 7.49 13.37
N GLU A 206 -10.79 7.80 13.67
CA GLU A 206 -10.21 9.07 13.25
C GLU A 206 -10.12 9.12 11.72
N ARG A 207 -10.53 10.22 11.11
CA ARG A 207 -10.44 10.40 9.66
C ARG A 207 -8.98 10.50 9.22
N GLY A 208 -8.63 9.81 8.12
CA GLY A 208 -7.37 10.02 7.43
C GLY A 208 -7.24 11.44 6.88
N GLN A 209 -6.02 11.92 6.72
CA GLN A 209 -5.75 13.23 6.12
C GLN A 209 -6.14 13.26 4.65
N SER A 210 -6.71 14.36 4.20
CA SER A 210 -7.10 14.52 2.80
C SER A 210 -5.88 14.75 1.89
N LYS A 211 -6.02 14.42 0.59
CA LYS A 211 -5.01 14.73 -0.43
C LYS A 211 -4.72 16.23 -0.50
N THR A 212 -5.74 17.07 -0.30
CA THR A 212 -5.61 18.53 -0.30
C THR A 212 -4.76 19.05 0.87
N GLU A 213 -4.79 18.36 2.01
CA GLU A 213 -3.96 18.71 3.17
C GLU A 213 -2.53 18.19 3.05
N THR A 214 -2.36 16.98 2.53
CA THR A 214 -1.05 16.33 2.49
C THR A 214 -0.29 16.58 1.20
N GLY A 215 -0.96 16.95 0.11
CA GLY A 215 -0.39 17.01 -1.24
C GLY A 215 0.04 15.64 -1.79
N LYS A 216 -0.17 14.55 -1.04
CA LYS A 216 0.28 13.20 -1.41
C LYS A 216 -0.79 12.47 -2.22
N GLU A 217 -0.34 11.79 -3.26
CA GLU A 217 -1.19 10.86 -4.01
C GLU A 217 -1.23 9.49 -3.33
N HIS A 218 -2.30 8.74 -3.61
CA HIS A 218 -2.39 7.35 -3.17
C HIS A 218 -1.31 6.54 -3.88
N LEU A 219 -0.52 5.81 -3.10
CA LEU A 219 0.47 4.89 -3.62
C LEU A 219 -0.10 3.47 -3.63
N GLU A 220 0.19 2.72 -4.69
CA GLU A 220 -0.04 1.28 -4.68
C GLU A 220 0.83 0.62 -3.59
N ARG A 221 0.41 -0.56 -3.12
CA ARG A 221 1.02 -1.21 -1.95
C ARG A 221 2.55 -1.29 -2.03
N ASN A 222 3.09 -1.70 -3.17
CA ASN A 222 4.54 -1.87 -3.31
C ASN A 222 5.28 -0.52 -3.27
N ASP A 223 4.73 0.49 -3.94
CA ASP A 223 5.30 1.84 -3.92
C ASP A 223 5.26 2.44 -2.52
N PHE A 224 4.16 2.22 -1.77
CA PHE A 224 4.04 2.64 -0.38
C PHE A 224 5.08 1.97 0.52
N ILE A 225 5.32 0.66 0.36
CA ILE A 225 6.32 -0.07 1.14
C ILE A 225 7.73 0.44 0.81
N ILE A 226 8.03 0.64 -0.47
CA ILE A 226 9.32 1.18 -0.94
C ILE A 226 9.55 2.58 -0.35
N GLU A 227 8.56 3.48 -0.42
CA GLU A 227 8.67 4.83 0.13
C GLU A 227 8.88 4.81 1.65
N LYS A 228 8.13 3.95 2.36
CA LYS A 228 8.30 3.78 3.80
C LYS A 228 9.71 3.29 4.17
N GLN A 229 10.26 2.33 3.42
CA GLN A 229 11.63 1.85 3.66
C GLN A 229 12.67 2.90 3.33
N ARG A 230 12.46 3.72 2.30
CA ARG A 230 13.35 4.85 1.98
C ARG A 230 13.36 5.89 3.10
N ALA A 231 12.18 6.28 3.60
CA ALA A 231 12.09 7.22 4.73
C ALA A 231 12.76 6.67 6.00
N GLU A 232 12.65 5.37 6.27
CA GLU A 232 13.34 4.73 7.38
C GLU A 232 14.86 4.71 7.18
N LEU A 233 15.32 4.44 5.96
CA LEU A 233 16.74 4.50 5.59
C LEU A 233 17.32 5.91 5.85
N GLU A 234 16.65 6.97 5.37
CA GLU A 234 17.06 8.35 5.60
C GLU A 234 17.16 8.68 7.10
N ARG A 235 16.19 8.21 7.90
CA ARG A 235 16.20 8.40 9.35
C ARG A 235 17.42 7.74 10.00
N ILE A 236 17.72 6.48 9.65
CA ILE A 236 18.84 5.75 10.21
C ILE A 236 20.17 6.36 9.75
N GLU A 237 20.28 6.82 8.51
CA GLU A 237 21.46 7.53 8.00
C GLU A 237 21.71 8.84 8.74
N ALA A 238 20.66 9.62 9.01
CA ALA A 238 20.76 10.85 9.81
C ALA A 238 21.22 10.56 11.27
N GLU A 239 20.66 9.52 11.89
CA GLU A 239 21.10 9.08 13.23
C GLU A 239 22.55 8.62 13.24
N ARG A 240 23.01 7.92 12.19
CA ARG A 240 24.41 7.52 12.04
C ARG A 240 25.33 8.74 11.96
N GLN A 241 25.01 9.72 11.09
CA GLN A 241 25.79 10.95 10.95
C GLN A 241 25.87 11.73 12.27
N HIS A 242 24.77 11.80 13.02
CA HIS A 242 24.77 12.43 14.33
C HIS A 242 25.74 11.73 15.32
N LYS A 243 25.78 10.41 15.31
CA LYS A 243 26.69 9.63 16.16
C LYS A 243 28.15 9.75 15.72
N GLU A 244 28.42 9.79 14.42
CA GLU A 244 29.76 10.08 13.89
C GLU A 244 30.28 11.42 14.39
N HIS A 245 29.43 12.46 14.35
CA HIS A 245 29.79 13.77 14.91
C HIS A 245 30.05 13.72 16.44
N GLN A 246 29.28 12.93 17.19
CA GLN A 246 29.54 12.73 18.62
C GLN A 246 30.89 12.03 18.87
N ILE A 247 31.31 11.09 18.04
CA ILE A 247 32.63 10.46 18.11
C ILE A 247 33.71 11.50 17.89
N ASP A 248 33.59 12.32 16.85
CA ASP A 248 34.59 13.37 16.55
C ASP A 248 34.78 14.33 17.74
N LEU A 249 33.68 14.76 18.37
CA LEU A 249 33.76 15.59 19.57
C LEU A 249 34.45 14.86 20.74
N ALA A 250 34.06 13.61 21.00
CA ALA A 250 34.69 12.80 22.05
C ALA A 250 36.19 12.57 21.80
N GLU A 251 36.59 12.38 20.55
CA GLU A 251 38.03 12.26 20.18
C GLU A 251 38.80 13.56 20.39
N GLN A 252 38.19 14.71 20.08
CA GLN A 252 38.79 16.02 20.35
C GLN A 252 38.96 16.25 21.85
N GLU A 253 37.94 15.97 22.67
CA GLU A 253 38.07 16.03 24.13
C GLU A 253 39.15 15.08 24.65
N LEU A 254 39.21 13.86 24.14
CA LEU A 254 40.25 12.89 24.52
C LEU A 254 41.66 13.39 24.20
N LYS A 255 41.85 14.03 23.03
CA LYS A 255 43.14 14.66 22.65
C LYS A 255 43.51 15.80 23.61
N GLN A 256 42.53 16.65 23.99
CA GLN A 256 42.77 17.73 24.96
C GLN A 256 43.19 17.15 26.31
N VAL A 257 42.42 16.21 26.87
CA VAL A 257 42.74 15.57 28.15
C VAL A 257 44.13 14.90 28.12
N LYS A 258 44.50 14.20 27.03
CA LYS A 258 45.82 13.62 26.85
C LYS A 258 46.92 14.69 26.81
N SER A 259 46.68 15.85 26.20
CA SER A 259 47.66 16.96 26.17
C SER A 259 47.84 17.62 27.54
N GLU A 260 46.76 17.81 28.29
CA GLU A 260 46.77 18.35 29.66
C GLU A 260 47.56 17.44 30.61
N ILE A 261 47.31 16.12 30.57
CA ILE A 261 48.05 15.13 31.35
C ILE A 261 49.55 15.14 30.99
N ARG A 262 49.89 15.34 29.71
CA ARG A 262 51.32 15.44 29.27
C ARG A 262 51.97 16.72 29.79
N THR A 263 51.29 17.86 29.74
CA THR A 263 51.80 19.14 30.24
C THR A 263 51.96 19.15 31.74
N ASP A 264 51.01 18.55 32.48
CA ASP A 264 51.11 18.41 33.94
C ASP A 264 52.27 17.48 34.37
N LYS A 265 52.46 16.37 33.66
CA LYS A 265 53.63 15.50 33.87
C LYS A 265 54.97 16.21 33.58
N LEU A 266 55.05 17.06 32.54
CA LEU A 266 56.25 17.84 32.24
C LEU A 266 56.50 18.94 33.30
N LYS A 267 55.45 19.58 33.82
CA LYS A 267 55.56 20.55 34.90
C LYS A 267 55.97 19.92 36.24
N SER A 268 55.49 18.70 36.53
CA SER A 268 55.85 17.98 37.76
C SER A 268 57.28 17.44 37.75
N VAL A 269 57.86 17.22 36.57
CA VAL A 269 59.30 16.84 36.41
C VAL A 269 60.22 18.07 36.55
N ALA A 270 59.68 19.28 36.28
CA ALA A 270 60.43 20.54 36.35
C ALA A 270 60.42 21.22 37.76
N THR A 271 59.53 20.80 38.65
CA THR A 271 59.43 21.30 40.05
C THR A 271 59.82 20.20 41.02
N ASP A 272 60.82 20.49 41.81
CA ASP A 272 61.45 19.60 42.76
C ASP A 272 60.57 18.70 43.63
N ALA A 273 61.16 17.60 44.05
CA ALA A 273 60.68 16.44 44.81
C ALA A 273 59.79 16.63 46.04
N ALA A 274 59.37 17.85 46.39
CA ALA A 274 58.52 18.15 47.58
C ALA A 274 57.00 18.17 47.32
N THR A 275 56.58 18.12 46.07
CA THR A 275 55.13 18.22 45.67
C THR A 275 54.55 16.93 45.10
N ALA A 276 55.25 15.82 45.25
CA ALA A 276 54.83 14.53 44.66
C ALA A 276 53.51 13.94 45.17
N LEU A 277 52.95 14.42 46.25
CA LEU A 277 51.69 13.97 46.84
C LEU A 277 50.43 14.67 46.25
N ALA A 278 50.57 15.86 45.72
CA ALA A 278 49.44 16.61 45.12
C ALA A 278 49.21 16.23 43.64
N SER A 279 50.26 15.82 42.92
CA SER A 279 50.18 15.41 41.50
C SER A 279 49.57 14.04 41.29
N GLY A 280 49.55 13.17 42.32
CA GLY A 280 48.92 11.84 42.25
C GLY A 280 47.39 11.89 42.12
N VAL A 281 46.75 12.91 42.69
CA VAL A 281 45.27 13.03 42.68
C VAL A 281 44.78 13.55 41.32
N SER A 282 45.47 14.51 40.70
CA SER A 282 45.04 15.03 39.38
C SER A 282 45.25 14.03 38.27
N SER A 283 46.29 13.18 38.32
CA SER A 283 46.53 12.12 37.34
C SER A 283 45.48 10.99 37.47
N LEU A 284 44.95 10.73 38.66
CA LEU A 284 43.87 9.75 38.87
C LEU A 284 42.52 10.24 38.30
N PHE A 285 42.20 11.52 38.48
CA PHE A 285 41.00 12.12 37.91
C PHE A 285 41.05 12.21 36.38
N GLY A 286 42.21 12.57 35.79
CA GLY A 286 42.40 12.62 34.36
C GLY A 286 42.34 11.23 33.71
N SER A 287 42.87 10.19 34.37
CA SER A 287 42.81 8.82 33.87
C SER A 287 41.37 8.24 33.89
N GLY A 288 40.59 8.61 34.89
CA GLY A 288 39.16 8.23 34.99
C GLY A 288 38.33 8.82 33.85
N LYS A 289 38.46 10.13 33.60
CA LYS A 289 37.80 10.83 32.50
C LYS A 289 38.19 10.27 31.13
N MET A 290 39.49 9.98 30.96
CA MET A 290 40.03 9.37 29.73
C MET A 290 39.39 7.99 29.45
N LYS A 291 39.37 7.11 30.46
CA LYS A 291 38.76 5.78 30.35
C LYS A 291 37.24 5.88 30.07
N SER A 292 36.54 6.84 30.66
CA SER A 292 35.11 7.07 30.41
C SER A 292 34.88 7.52 28.98
N LEU A 293 35.68 8.44 28.44
CA LEU A 293 35.57 8.90 27.04
C LEU A 293 35.94 7.78 26.04
N GLU A 294 36.98 6.98 26.34
CA GLU A 294 37.34 5.84 25.51
C GLU A 294 36.21 4.81 25.43
N ARG A 295 35.58 4.47 26.56
CA ARG A 295 34.44 3.55 26.61
C ARG A 295 33.26 4.09 25.84
N LYS A 296 32.90 5.38 26.06
CA LYS A 296 31.82 6.03 25.32
C LYS A 296 32.06 6.02 23.80
N ASN A 297 33.32 6.19 23.39
CA ASN A 297 33.67 6.17 21.96
C ASN A 297 33.56 4.77 21.37
N GLU A 298 33.92 3.74 22.14
CA GLU A 298 33.73 2.33 21.77
C GLU A 298 32.26 1.98 21.62
N ASP A 299 31.41 2.32 22.62
CA ASP A 299 29.97 2.10 22.59
C ASP A 299 29.30 2.77 21.38
N LEU A 300 29.71 4.02 21.05
CA LEU A 300 29.20 4.73 19.86
C LEU A 300 29.61 4.07 18.53
N ARG A 301 30.81 3.52 18.47
CA ARG A 301 31.28 2.78 17.27
C ARG A 301 30.51 1.49 17.07
N ASP A 302 30.25 0.75 18.14
CA ASP A 302 29.43 -0.47 18.09
C ASP A 302 28.01 -0.16 17.63
N GLU A 303 27.41 0.93 18.14
CA GLU A 303 26.10 1.36 17.67
C GLU A 303 26.08 1.78 16.19
N ILE A 304 27.16 2.40 15.68
CA ILE A 304 27.31 2.73 14.25
C ILE A 304 27.44 1.45 13.42
N ALA A 305 28.17 0.45 13.90
CA ALA A 305 28.31 -0.82 13.19
C ALA A 305 26.95 -1.51 12.99
N ILE A 306 26.12 -1.55 14.03
CA ILE A 306 24.74 -2.09 13.95
C ILE A 306 23.89 -1.32 12.95
N ARG A 307 24.00 0.02 12.93
CA ARG A 307 23.24 0.85 11.98
C ARG A 307 23.69 0.65 10.54
N ASN A 308 24.98 0.48 10.31
CA ASN A 308 25.52 0.19 8.97
C ASN A 308 24.95 -1.14 8.43
N GLU A 309 24.91 -2.17 9.24
CA GLU A 309 24.30 -3.45 8.86
C GLU A 309 22.80 -3.27 8.52
N THR A 310 22.07 -2.51 9.32
CA THR A 310 20.65 -2.21 9.07
C THR A 310 20.47 -1.43 7.76
N ILE A 311 21.33 -0.45 7.48
CA ILE A 311 21.32 0.33 6.24
C ILE A 311 21.53 -0.59 5.03
N GLU A 312 22.54 -1.47 5.07
CA GLU A 312 22.81 -2.43 3.99
C GLU A 312 21.62 -3.37 3.74
N GLN A 313 20.98 -3.86 4.79
CA GLN A 313 19.80 -4.71 4.70
C GLN A 313 18.63 -3.96 4.05
N LEU A 314 18.35 -2.71 4.48
CA LEU A 314 17.28 -1.89 3.90
C LEU A 314 17.55 -1.57 2.43
N GLN A 315 18.77 -1.17 2.08
CA GLN A 315 19.14 -0.88 0.69
C GLN A 315 18.98 -2.12 -0.20
N SER A 316 19.39 -3.30 0.27
CA SER A 316 19.23 -4.55 -0.44
C SER A 316 17.75 -4.91 -0.65
N ASN A 317 16.93 -4.72 0.40
CA ASN A 317 15.49 -4.97 0.33
C ASN A 317 14.78 -4.02 -0.66
N ILE A 318 15.07 -2.71 -0.60
CA ILE A 318 14.55 -1.71 -1.53
C ILE A 318 14.86 -2.11 -2.96
N LYS A 319 16.13 -2.40 -3.27
CA LYS A 319 16.56 -2.80 -4.62
C LYS A 319 15.87 -4.06 -5.12
N ARG A 320 15.70 -5.06 -4.25
CA ARG A 320 14.97 -6.29 -4.60
C ARG A 320 13.51 -5.98 -4.93
N MET A 321 12.84 -5.20 -4.10
CA MET A 321 11.43 -4.85 -4.32
C MET A 321 11.21 -4.02 -5.59
N GLU A 322 12.11 -3.08 -5.89
CA GLU A 322 12.06 -2.29 -7.14
C GLU A 322 12.19 -3.19 -8.38
N VAL A 323 13.08 -4.18 -8.35
CA VAL A 323 13.24 -5.16 -9.45
C VAL A 323 12.01 -6.05 -9.57
N GLU A 324 11.47 -6.55 -8.47
CA GLU A 324 10.26 -7.38 -8.46
C GLU A 324 9.05 -6.58 -8.96
N HIS A 325 8.89 -5.34 -8.52
CA HIS A 325 7.83 -4.45 -8.98
C HIS A 325 7.93 -4.18 -10.49
N SER A 326 9.12 -3.85 -10.99
CA SER A 326 9.36 -3.64 -12.42
C SER A 326 9.03 -4.88 -13.26
N ARG A 327 9.40 -6.07 -12.80
CA ARG A 327 9.06 -7.33 -13.46
C ARG A 327 7.55 -7.58 -13.47
N ALA A 328 6.88 -7.32 -12.36
CA ALA A 328 5.42 -7.48 -12.26
C ALA A 328 4.68 -6.53 -13.22
N MET A 329 5.14 -5.29 -13.36
CA MET A 329 4.59 -4.32 -14.32
C MET A 329 4.81 -4.79 -15.77
N MET A 330 6.03 -5.21 -16.13
CA MET A 330 6.31 -5.76 -17.47
C MET A 330 5.47 -6.99 -17.81
N ASN A 331 5.23 -7.86 -16.83
CA ASN A 331 4.38 -9.04 -17.04
C ASN A 331 2.93 -8.64 -17.30
N LYS A 332 2.38 -7.69 -16.52
CA LYS A 332 1.02 -7.15 -16.74
C LYS A 332 0.88 -6.53 -18.13
N ASP A 333 1.86 -5.74 -18.56
CA ASP A 333 1.85 -5.14 -19.91
C ASP A 333 1.90 -6.19 -21.00
N ASN A 334 2.70 -7.25 -20.83
CA ASN A 334 2.78 -8.37 -21.77
C ASN A 334 1.48 -9.18 -21.83
N GLU A 335 0.85 -9.44 -20.68
CA GLU A 335 -0.45 -10.13 -20.61
C GLU A 335 -1.54 -9.30 -21.28
N HIS A 336 -1.57 -7.99 -21.00
CA HIS A 336 -2.51 -7.07 -21.62
C HIS A 336 -2.33 -7.02 -23.15
N ARG A 337 -1.08 -6.97 -23.63
CA ARG A 337 -0.79 -7.02 -25.07
C ARG A 337 -1.26 -8.32 -25.71
N LYS A 338 -0.98 -9.48 -25.11
CA LYS A 338 -1.45 -10.78 -25.61
C LYS A 338 -2.97 -10.87 -25.64
N ALA A 339 -3.65 -10.34 -24.62
CA ALA A 339 -5.09 -10.31 -24.60
C ALA A 339 -5.69 -9.40 -25.70
N LEU A 340 -5.02 -8.28 -26.00
CA LEU A 340 -5.41 -7.41 -27.13
C LEU A 340 -5.21 -8.12 -28.47
N GLU A 341 -4.07 -8.75 -28.70
CA GLU A 341 -3.78 -9.49 -29.94
C GLU A 341 -4.78 -10.64 -30.18
N ALA A 342 -5.15 -11.36 -29.10
CA ALA A 342 -6.17 -12.41 -29.18
C ALA A 342 -7.55 -11.86 -29.56
N LYS A 343 -7.98 -10.75 -28.95
CA LYS A 343 -9.25 -10.09 -29.30
C LYS A 343 -9.28 -9.51 -30.69
N ASP A 344 -8.17 -8.96 -31.16
CA ASP A 344 -8.07 -8.46 -32.56
C ASP A 344 -8.13 -9.59 -33.57
N ALA A 345 -7.55 -10.77 -33.27
CA ALA A 345 -7.67 -11.96 -34.10
C ALA A 345 -9.12 -12.47 -34.14
N GLU A 346 -9.82 -12.55 -32.99
CA GLU A 346 -11.23 -12.94 -32.91
C GLU A 346 -12.13 -11.98 -33.71
N HIS A 347 -11.94 -10.68 -33.54
CA HIS A 347 -12.71 -9.67 -34.29
C HIS A 347 -12.45 -9.75 -35.82
N LYS A 348 -11.23 -10.03 -36.20
CA LYS A 348 -10.89 -10.23 -37.62
C LYS A 348 -11.59 -11.47 -38.21
N GLU A 349 -11.68 -12.56 -37.45
CA GLU A 349 -12.39 -13.78 -37.85
C GLU A 349 -13.89 -13.55 -37.98
N GLU A 350 -14.50 -12.85 -36.98
CA GLU A 350 -15.92 -12.44 -37.04
C GLU A 350 -16.19 -11.57 -38.27
N THR A 351 -15.34 -10.57 -38.52
CA THR A 351 -15.47 -9.67 -39.68
C THR A 351 -15.39 -10.44 -41.01
N ASN A 352 -14.46 -11.40 -41.13
CA ASN A 352 -14.34 -12.23 -42.30
C ASN A 352 -15.57 -13.12 -42.50
N THR A 353 -16.12 -13.66 -41.43
CA THR A 353 -17.35 -14.48 -41.45
C THR A 353 -18.54 -13.64 -41.89
N LEU A 354 -18.73 -12.44 -41.34
CA LEU A 354 -19.77 -11.50 -41.73
C LEU A 354 -19.67 -11.10 -43.21
N ASN A 355 -18.47 -10.78 -43.69
CA ASN A 355 -18.22 -10.44 -45.07
C ASN A 355 -18.53 -11.64 -46.02
N SER A 356 -18.23 -12.86 -45.59
CA SER A 356 -18.60 -14.07 -46.33
C SER A 356 -20.11 -14.25 -46.44
N ILE A 357 -20.83 -14.01 -45.34
CA ILE A 357 -22.30 -14.06 -45.32
C ILE A 357 -22.90 -12.97 -46.24
N ILE A 358 -22.40 -11.73 -46.14
CA ILE A 358 -22.83 -10.61 -46.98
C ILE A 358 -22.59 -10.92 -48.47
N ASN A 359 -21.42 -11.41 -48.82
CA ASN A 359 -21.09 -11.79 -50.21
C ASN A 359 -21.98 -12.93 -50.72
N THR A 360 -22.36 -13.86 -49.84
CA THR A 360 -23.28 -14.93 -50.16
C THR A 360 -24.70 -14.42 -50.39
N ALA A 361 -25.17 -13.51 -49.49
CA ALA A 361 -26.47 -12.87 -49.63
C ALA A 361 -26.59 -12.05 -50.94
N HIS A 362 -25.57 -11.24 -51.27
CA HIS A 362 -25.50 -10.50 -52.55
C HIS A 362 -25.53 -11.40 -53.77
N ARG A 363 -24.99 -12.60 -53.65
CA ARG A 363 -25.03 -13.58 -54.77
C ARG A 363 -26.43 -14.12 -55.00
N TRP A 364 -27.25 -14.25 -53.93
CA TRP A 364 -28.63 -14.75 -54.01
C TRP A 364 -29.68 -13.63 -54.20
N TYR A 365 -29.37 -12.40 -53.79
CA TYR A 365 -30.23 -11.24 -53.89
C TYR A 365 -29.40 -10.03 -54.39
N PRO A 366 -29.12 -9.96 -55.72
CA PRO A 366 -28.27 -8.93 -56.29
C PRO A 366 -28.83 -7.51 -56.25
N ASP A 367 -30.16 -7.34 -55.99
CA ASP A 367 -30.87 -6.06 -55.96
C ASP A 367 -31.06 -5.54 -54.52
N PHE A 368 -30.39 -6.10 -53.51
CA PHE A 368 -30.46 -5.66 -52.13
C PHE A 368 -29.25 -4.85 -51.70
#